data_709af6ad61b98aaf6dfa61931216455e
#
_entry.id   709af6ad61b98aaf6dfa61931216455e
#
_cell.length_a   1.000
_cell.length_b   1.000
_cell.length_c   1.000
_cell.angle_alpha   90.00
_cell.angle_beta   90.00
_cell.angle_gamma   90.00
#
_symmetry.space_group_name_H-M   'P 1'
#
loop_
_entity.id
_entity.type
_entity.pdbx_description
1 polymer ?
#
loop_
_entity_poly.entity_id
_entity_poly.type
_entity_poly.pdbx_seq_one_letter_code
_entity_poly.pdbx_strand_id
1 'polypeptide(L)'
;WPRSVFSITSTTKDQQSKRLLVFRQDSARQNYKLWGVARLFSGVKMPSFEISKTGSAQGTPTDTGLVMTPKAAVDAYADLLQNGANSKYASKFADDDLRSKLADLTAQVQKAKELNEGTQQQTFEPVNGAISVMRSADGGDLVVAQINSEWTRSAGAGRESQPASDAEKALF
;
A
#
# COMPACT_ATOMS: atom_id res chain seq x y z
N TRP A 1 5.54 1.19 26.99
CA TRP A 1 5.81 2.23 25.99
C TRP A 1 5.12 1.85 24.67
N PRO A 2 4.64 2.83 23.87
CA PRO A 2 4.07 2.53 22.57
C PRO A 2 5.18 2.09 21.59
N ARG A 3 5.01 0.94 20.95
CA ARG A 3 5.98 0.43 19.94
C ARG A 3 5.89 1.18 18.63
N SER A 4 4.75 1.79 18.32
CA SER A 4 4.53 2.54 17.10
C SER A 4 3.82 3.86 17.38
N VAL A 5 4.20 4.89 16.64
CA VAL A 5 3.55 6.20 16.62
C VAL A 5 3.14 6.50 15.20
N PHE A 6 1.88 6.87 15.02
CA PHE A 6 1.32 7.28 13.74
C PHE A 6 1.12 8.79 13.75
N SER A 7 1.57 9.47 12.73
CA SER A 7 1.40 10.90 12.57
C SER A 7 0.86 11.23 11.19
N ILE A 8 -0.15 12.08 11.13
CA ILE A 8 -0.68 12.60 9.87
C ILE A 8 -0.22 14.03 9.72
N THR A 9 0.45 14.32 8.62
CA THR A 9 0.99 15.65 8.36
C THR A 9 0.83 16.05 6.89
N SER A 10 0.77 17.36 6.64
CA SER A 10 0.95 17.94 5.31
C SER A 10 2.33 18.61 5.27
N THR A 11 3.06 18.43 4.18
CA THR A 11 4.46 18.86 4.07
C THR A 11 4.63 20.33 3.70
N THR A 12 3.63 20.94 3.03
CA THR A 12 3.61 22.38 2.70
C THR A 12 2.17 22.90 2.61
N LYS A 13 1.98 24.22 2.68
CA LYS A 13 0.66 24.86 2.51
C LYS A 13 0.02 24.56 1.14
N ASP A 14 0.84 24.34 0.12
CA ASP A 14 0.40 24.10 -1.26
C ASP A 14 0.23 22.63 -1.61
N GLN A 15 0.69 21.70 -0.76
CA GLN A 15 0.49 20.27 -0.96
C GLN A 15 -0.83 19.83 -0.33
N GLN A 16 -1.83 19.61 -1.16
CA GLN A 16 -3.15 19.13 -0.75
C GLN A 16 -3.15 17.67 -0.24
N SER A 17 -2.06 16.94 -0.41
CA SER A 17 -1.98 15.54 0.02
C SER A 17 -1.39 15.40 1.40
N LYS A 18 -2.16 14.83 2.31
CA LYS A 18 -1.69 14.42 3.63
C LYS A 18 -0.80 13.18 3.52
N ARG A 19 0.15 13.05 4.43
CA ARG A 19 0.99 11.88 4.59
C ARG A 19 0.77 11.24 5.95
N LEU A 20 0.67 9.93 5.97
CA LEU A 20 0.72 9.13 7.17
C LEU A 20 2.17 8.70 7.38
N LEU A 21 2.74 9.08 8.50
CA LEU A 21 4.07 8.67 8.95
C LEU A 21 3.91 7.64 10.06
N VAL A 22 4.62 6.54 9.95
CA VAL A 22 4.68 5.50 10.98
C VAL A 22 6.09 5.43 11.52
N PHE A 23 6.23 5.64 12.83
CA PHE A 23 7.48 5.49 13.53
C PHE A 23 7.42 4.26 14.42
N ARG A 24 8.48 3.48 14.46
CA ARG A 24 8.60 2.29 15.32
C ARG A 24 9.81 2.38 16.25
N GLN A 25 9.70 1.74 17.38
CA GLN A 25 10.73 1.65 18.40
C GLN A 25 10.89 0.17 18.81
N ASP A 26 12.09 -0.36 18.69
CA ASP A 26 12.37 -1.77 18.98
C ASP A 26 12.45 -2.05 20.47
N SER A 27 12.87 -1.07 21.25
CA SER A 27 12.88 -1.14 22.72
C SER A 27 12.69 0.24 23.36
N ALA A 28 12.26 0.27 24.64
CA ALA A 28 12.04 1.51 25.39
C ALA A 28 13.31 2.38 25.53
N ARG A 29 14.48 1.83 25.25
CA ARG A 29 15.79 2.53 25.37
C ARG A 29 16.35 2.99 24.02
N GLN A 30 15.64 2.74 22.94
CA GLN A 30 16.03 3.17 21.59
C GLN A 30 15.15 4.31 21.11
N ASN A 31 15.66 5.12 20.19
CA ASN A 31 14.86 6.16 19.56
C ASN A 31 13.86 5.58 18.57
N TYR A 32 12.76 6.28 18.39
CA TYR A 32 11.83 6.00 17.29
C TYR A 32 12.52 6.22 15.95
N LYS A 33 12.31 5.30 15.03
CA LYS A 33 12.78 5.37 13.64
C LYS A 33 11.58 5.46 12.71
N LEU A 34 11.69 6.27 11.67
CA LEU A 34 10.72 6.29 10.60
C LEU A 34 10.70 4.90 9.93
N TRP A 35 9.57 4.22 10.01
CA TRP A 35 9.38 2.88 9.49
C TRP A 35 8.60 2.88 8.18
N GLY A 36 7.61 3.76 8.04
CA GLY A 36 6.77 3.81 6.86
C GLY A 36 6.22 5.21 6.59
N VAL A 37 6.03 5.51 5.31
CA VAL A 37 5.38 6.72 4.82
C VAL A 37 4.36 6.32 3.79
N ALA A 38 3.10 6.73 3.98
CA ALA A 38 2.05 6.56 2.99
C ALA A 38 1.46 7.93 2.62
N ARG A 39 1.32 8.18 1.33
CA ARG A 39 0.57 9.32 0.82
C ARG A 39 -0.91 8.96 0.85
N LEU A 40 -1.72 9.76 1.52
CA LEU A 40 -3.17 9.56 1.56
C LEU A 40 -3.79 10.06 0.25
N PHE A 41 -4.74 9.31 -0.28
CA PHE A 41 -5.53 9.75 -1.41
C PHE A 41 -6.44 10.92 -1.04
N SER A 42 -6.78 11.73 -2.03
CA SER A 42 -7.72 12.83 -1.84
C SER A 42 -9.08 12.31 -1.38
N GLY A 43 -9.67 12.98 -0.39
CA GLY A 43 -11.01 12.61 0.13
C GLY A 43 -11.05 11.39 1.03
N VAL A 44 -9.92 10.74 1.31
CA VAL A 44 -9.88 9.59 2.23
C VAL A 44 -10.33 10.03 3.63
N LYS A 45 -11.28 9.29 4.20
CA LYS A 45 -11.74 9.49 5.58
C LYS A 45 -10.88 8.63 6.49
N MET A 46 -10.16 9.29 7.40
CA MET A 46 -9.43 8.57 8.44
C MET A 46 -10.37 8.16 9.55
N PRO A 47 -10.17 6.98 10.16
CA PRO A 47 -10.90 6.60 11.35
C PRO A 47 -10.58 7.54 12.53
N SER A 48 -11.46 7.56 13.52
CA SER A 48 -11.25 8.32 14.75
C SER A 48 -10.26 7.60 15.67
N PHE A 49 -9.35 8.36 16.28
CA PHE A 49 -8.39 7.84 17.24
C PHE A 49 -8.53 8.56 18.57
N GLU A 50 -8.05 7.91 19.63
CA GLU A 50 -7.91 8.55 20.92
C GLU A 50 -6.96 9.76 20.84
N ILE A 51 -7.17 10.74 21.70
CA ILE A 51 -6.28 11.91 21.79
C ILE A 51 -4.85 11.47 22.11
N SER A 52 -3.86 12.19 21.60
CA SER A 52 -2.45 11.83 21.75
C SER A 52 -1.99 11.65 23.19
N LYS A 53 -2.63 12.34 24.15
CA LYS A 53 -2.34 12.20 25.59
C LYS A 53 -2.73 10.82 26.14
N THR A 54 -3.85 10.26 25.67
CA THR A 54 -4.33 8.92 26.05
C THR A 54 -3.67 7.85 25.18
N GLY A 55 -3.53 8.11 23.88
CA GLY A 55 -3.05 7.19 22.87
C GLY A 55 -4.07 6.11 22.52
N SER A 56 -4.06 5.69 21.27
CA SER A 56 -4.86 4.55 20.82
C SER A 56 -4.16 3.23 21.12
N ALA A 57 -4.92 2.18 21.37
CA ALA A 57 -4.37 0.86 21.60
C ALA A 57 -3.65 0.35 20.32
N GLN A 58 -2.54 -0.32 20.51
CA GLN A 58 -1.87 -1.00 19.44
C GLN A 58 -2.63 -2.29 19.13
N GLY A 59 -2.94 -2.51 17.84
CA GLY A 59 -3.50 -3.74 17.35
C GLY A 59 -2.42 -4.76 16.97
N THR A 60 -2.86 -5.93 16.57
CA THR A 60 -2.03 -7.04 16.11
C THR A 60 -2.45 -7.49 14.70
N PRO A 61 -1.58 -8.18 13.95
CA PRO A 61 -1.93 -8.73 12.63
C PRO A 61 -3.09 -9.73 12.67
N THR A 62 -3.39 -10.28 13.83
CA THR A 62 -4.39 -11.34 14.04
C THR A 62 -5.60 -10.88 14.84
N ASP A 63 -5.81 -9.58 15.00
CA ASP A 63 -6.96 -9.03 15.71
C ASP A 63 -8.28 -9.58 15.15
N THR A 64 -9.16 -9.96 16.05
CA THR A 64 -10.48 -10.53 15.75
C THR A 64 -11.60 -9.51 16.01
N GLY A 65 -12.82 -9.85 15.58
CA GLY A 65 -13.97 -8.95 15.70
C GLY A 65 -14.10 -7.94 14.56
N LEU A 66 -13.23 -8.04 13.55
CA LEU A 66 -13.24 -7.26 12.33
C LEU A 66 -13.83 -8.08 11.17
N VAL A 67 -14.14 -7.43 10.06
CA VAL A 67 -14.57 -8.12 8.81
C VAL A 67 -13.48 -9.09 8.32
N MET A 68 -12.21 -8.71 8.49
CA MET A 68 -11.02 -9.54 8.28
C MET A 68 -9.98 -9.20 9.34
N THR A 69 -9.13 -10.16 9.69
CA THR A 69 -7.94 -9.82 10.49
C THR A 69 -7.03 -8.87 9.68
N PRO A 70 -6.26 -7.98 10.32
CA PRO A 70 -5.36 -7.07 9.63
C PRO A 70 -4.44 -7.76 8.61
N LYS A 71 -3.86 -8.92 8.98
CA LYS A 71 -3.04 -9.69 8.04
C LYS A 71 -3.85 -10.20 6.85
N ALA A 72 -5.02 -10.77 7.09
CA ALA A 72 -5.88 -11.26 6.01
C ALA A 72 -6.33 -10.14 5.06
N ALA A 73 -6.55 -8.93 5.57
CA ALA A 73 -6.87 -7.77 4.75
C ALA A 73 -5.69 -7.36 3.85
N VAL A 74 -4.46 -7.40 4.36
CA VAL A 74 -3.24 -7.12 3.56
C VAL A 74 -3.06 -8.18 2.47
N ASP A 75 -3.19 -9.46 2.81
CA ASP A 75 -3.09 -10.57 1.85
C ASP A 75 -4.19 -10.45 0.76
N ALA A 76 -5.42 -10.14 1.17
CA ALA A 76 -6.55 -9.96 0.26
C ALA A 76 -6.38 -8.72 -0.65
N TYR A 77 -5.79 -7.64 -0.15
CA TYR A 77 -5.51 -6.46 -0.95
C TYR A 77 -4.38 -6.71 -1.96
N ALA A 78 -3.35 -7.47 -1.59
CA ALA A 78 -2.30 -7.90 -2.52
C ALA A 78 -2.88 -8.76 -3.66
N ASP A 79 -3.77 -9.72 -3.33
CA ASP A 79 -4.51 -10.48 -4.35
C ASP A 79 -5.37 -9.58 -5.25
N LEU A 80 -6.00 -8.57 -4.68
CA LEU A 80 -6.79 -7.60 -5.44
C LEU A 80 -5.93 -6.75 -6.38
N LEU A 81 -4.73 -6.32 -5.97
CA LEU A 81 -3.77 -5.64 -6.83
C LEU A 81 -3.29 -6.53 -7.96
N GLN A 82 -3.08 -7.83 -7.68
CA GLN A 82 -2.62 -8.83 -8.65
C GLN A 82 -3.67 -9.16 -9.71
N ASN A 83 -4.91 -9.39 -9.29
CA ASN A 83 -5.98 -9.97 -10.10
C ASN A 83 -7.07 -8.96 -10.51
N GLY A 84 -7.02 -7.74 -9.96
CA GLY A 84 -7.98 -6.69 -10.27
C GLY A 84 -9.44 -7.13 -10.05
N ALA A 85 -10.29 -6.89 -11.03
CA ALA A 85 -11.70 -7.26 -10.96
C ALA A 85 -11.96 -8.78 -10.86
N ASN A 86 -10.97 -9.60 -11.22
CA ASN A 86 -11.07 -11.07 -11.12
C ASN A 86 -10.71 -11.59 -9.72
N SER A 87 -10.26 -10.75 -8.82
CA SER A 87 -10.01 -11.12 -7.43
C SER A 87 -11.32 -11.49 -6.73
N LYS A 88 -11.31 -12.59 -5.98
CA LYS A 88 -12.43 -12.97 -5.11
C LYS A 88 -12.70 -11.94 -4.00
N TYR A 89 -11.77 -11.02 -3.78
CA TYR A 89 -11.88 -9.96 -2.78
C TYR A 89 -12.31 -8.62 -3.38
N ALA A 90 -12.60 -8.51 -4.68
CA ALA A 90 -12.93 -7.25 -5.35
C ALA A 90 -14.08 -6.48 -4.65
N SER A 91 -15.11 -7.20 -4.19
CA SER A 91 -16.26 -6.60 -3.49
C SER A 91 -16.01 -6.29 -2.00
N LYS A 92 -14.84 -6.63 -1.46
CA LYS A 92 -14.52 -6.42 -0.03
C LYS A 92 -13.83 -5.09 0.24
N PHE A 93 -13.35 -4.41 -0.78
CA PHE A 93 -12.64 -3.15 -0.69
C PHE A 93 -13.39 -2.06 -1.45
N ALA A 94 -13.44 -0.87 -0.87
CA ALA A 94 -13.89 0.33 -1.59
C ALA A 94 -12.92 0.64 -2.74
N ASP A 95 -13.39 1.35 -3.76
CA ASP A 95 -12.54 1.79 -4.86
C ASP A 95 -11.48 2.76 -4.35
N ASP A 96 -10.31 2.70 -4.97
CA ASP A 96 -9.17 3.57 -4.64
C ASP A 96 -8.38 3.98 -5.88
N ASP A 97 -7.68 5.12 -5.78
CA ASP A 97 -6.92 5.71 -6.87
C ASP A 97 -5.74 4.84 -7.31
N LEU A 98 -5.16 4.03 -6.43
CA LEU A 98 -4.04 3.15 -6.79
C LEU A 98 -4.50 2.08 -7.77
N ARG A 99 -5.61 1.40 -7.45
CA ARG A 99 -6.17 0.36 -8.33
C ARG A 99 -6.60 0.93 -9.68
N SER A 100 -7.23 2.10 -9.69
CA SER A 100 -7.64 2.76 -10.93
C SER A 100 -6.43 3.06 -11.82
N LYS A 101 -5.38 3.67 -11.26
CA LYS A 101 -4.14 3.98 -11.99
C LYS A 101 -3.39 2.73 -12.44
N LEU A 102 -3.39 1.69 -11.61
CA LEU A 102 -2.76 0.40 -11.95
C LEU A 102 -3.50 -0.27 -13.11
N ALA A 103 -4.83 -0.23 -13.14
CA ALA A 103 -5.64 -0.75 -14.23
C ALA A 103 -5.36 -0.01 -15.55
N ASP A 104 -5.30 1.33 -15.51
CA ASP A 104 -4.97 2.16 -16.68
C ASP A 104 -3.57 1.84 -17.20
N LEU A 105 -2.58 1.73 -16.32
CA LEU A 105 -1.20 1.39 -16.68
C LEU A 105 -1.12 -0.01 -17.29
N THR A 106 -1.79 -0.99 -16.68
CA THR A 106 -1.84 -2.37 -17.18
C THR A 106 -2.46 -2.43 -18.57
N ALA A 107 -3.54 -1.68 -18.81
CA ALA A 107 -4.18 -1.60 -20.12
C ALA A 107 -3.25 -0.98 -21.19
N GLN A 108 -2.51 0.09 -20.85
CA GLN A 108 -1.53 0.70 -21.75
C GLN A 108 -0.40 -0.26 -22.11
N VAL A 109 0.16 -0.94 -21.10
CA VAL A 109 1.25 -1.90 -21.31
C VAL A 109 0.75 -3.14 -22.09
N GLN A 110 -0.49 -3.57 -21.88
CA GLN A 110 -1.06 -4.66 -22.64
C GLN A 110 -1.14 -4.34 -24.16
N LYS A 111 -1.55 -3.11 -24.52
CA LYS A 111 -1.52 -2.66 -25.93
C LYS A 111 -0.10 -2.65 -26.49
N ALA A 112 0.88 -2.15 -25.74
CA ALA A 112 2.28 -2.15 -26.18
C ALA A 112 2.83 -3.57 -26.32
N LYS A 113 2.45 -4.49 -25.43
CA LYS A 113 2.80 -5.90 -25.49
C LYS A 113 2.27 -6.56 -26.76
N GLU A 114 0.99 -6.34 -27.12
CA GLU A 114 0.37 -6.87 -28.33
C GLU A 114 1.10 -6.40 -29.60
N LEU A 115 1.47 -5.10 -29.65
CA LEU A 115 2.24 -4.54 -30.76
C LEU A 115 3.66 -5.10 -30.86
N ASN A 116 4.26 -5.51 -29.75
CA ASN A 116 5.65 -5.96 -29.66
C ASN A 116 5.82 -7.47 -29.47
N GLU A 117 4.72 -8.23 -29.50
CA GLU A 117 4.72 -9.69 -29.29
C GLU A 117 5.45 -10.10 -27.99
N GLY A 118 5.42 -9.20 -27.00
CA GLY A 118 6.15 -9.36 -25.74
C GLY A 118 5.36 -10.09 -24.68
N THR A 119 5.98 -10.27 -23.51
CA THR A 119 5.34 -10.79 -22.31
C THR A 119 5.49 -9.80 -21.16
N GLN A 120 4.53 -9.82 -20.23
CA GLN A 120 4.64 -9.09 -18.98
C GLN A 120 4.05 -9.90 -17.84
N GLN A 121 4.63 -9.73 -16.68
CA GLN A 121 4.12 -10.27 -15.43
C GLN A 121 4.33 -9.22 -14.33
N GLN A 122 3.33 -9.05 -13.48
CA GLN A 122 3.44 -8.22 -12.29
C GLN A 122 2.96 -9.03 -11.09
N THR A 123 3.71 -9.00 -9.99
CA THR A 123 3.38 -9.67 -8.74
C THR A 123 3.27 -8.66 -7.60
N PHE A 124 2.47 -8.99 -6.60
CA PHE A 124 2.29 -8.21 -5.39
C PHE A 124 2.39 -9.14 -4.18
N GLU A 125 3.44 -9.00 -3.40
CA GLU A 125 3.71 -9.89 -2.27
C GLU A 125 3.81 -9.12 -0.95
N PRO A 126 2.94 -9.40 0.03
CA PRO A 126 3.06 -8.83 1.37
C PRO A 126 4.38 -9.23 2.02
N VAL A 127 5.08 -8.26 2.59
CA VAL A 127 6.34 -8.53 3.31
C VAL A 127 6.01 -9.06 4.71
N ASN A 128 6.46 -10.27 5.01
CA ASN A 128 6.20 -10.90 6.29
C ASN A 128 6.75 -10.05 7.46
N GLY A 129 5.92 -9.82 8.47
CA GLY A 129 6.27 -9.01 9.65
C GLY A 129 6.32 -7.49 9.40
N ALA A 130 6.21 -7.04 8.15
CA ALA A 130 6.17 -5.62 7.83
C ALA A 130 4.73 -5.07 7.88
N ILE A 131 4.10 -5.19 9.04
CA ILE A 131 2.75 -4.72 9.33
C ILE A 131 2.73 -3.98 10.66
N SER A 132 2.00 -2.89 10.72
CA SER A 132 1.74 -2.12 11.94
C SER A 132 0.26 -1.79 12.03
N VAL A 133 -0.34 -2.01 13.18
CA VAL A 133 -1.79 -1.89 13.39
C VAL A 133 -2.04 -0.97 14.57
N MET A 134 -3.00 -0.06 14.40
CA MET A 134 -3.49 0.82 15.46
C MET A 134 -5.01 0.72 15.53
N ARG A 135 -5.54 0.44 16.70
CA ARG A 135 -6.96 0.40 16.95
C ARG A 135 -7.59 1.78 16.82
N SER A 136 -8.69 1.88 16.12
CA SER A 136 -9.49 3.09 16.08
C SER A 136 -10.58 3.10 17.14
N ALA A 137 -11.04 4.29 17.53
CA ALA A 137 -12.08 4.46 18.55
C ALA A 137 -13.47 3.99 18.08
N ASP A 138 -13.67 3.83 16.78
CA ASP A 138 -14.91 3.34 16.15
C ASP A 138 -14.97 1.81 16.01
N GLY A 139 -13.99 1.08 16.57
CA GLY A 139 -13.95 -0.38 16.59
C GLY A 139 -13.27 -1.00 15.37
N GLY A 140 -12.70 -0.20 14.48
CA GLY A 140 -11.88 -0.66 13.35
C GLY A 140 -10.38 -0.67 13.67
N ASP A 141 -9.58 -0.91 12.63
CA ASP A 141 -8.12 -0.85 12.68
C ASP A 141 -7.56 -0.02 11.52
N LEU A 142 -6.58 0.84 11.82
CA LEU A 142 -5.69 1.38 10.82
C LEU A 142 -4.52 0.43 10.61
N VAL A 143 -4.42 -0.12 9.42
CA VAL A 143 -3.37 -1.07 9.06
C VAL A 143 -2.40 -0.40 8.09
N VAL A 144 -1.12 -0.45 8.40
CA VAL A 144 -0.04 -0.04 7.50
C VAL A 144 0.87 -1.24 7.29
N ALA A 145 1.06 -1.62 6.03
CA ALA A 145 1.85 -2.79 5.67
C ALA A 145 2.70 -2.51 4.42
N GLN A 146 3.75 -3.29 4.25
CA GLN A 146 4.56 -3.27 3.06
C GLN A 146 4.10 -4.40 2.13
N ILE A 147 3.85 -4.04 0.87
CA ILE A 147 3.62 -4.98 -0.24
C ILE A 147 4.69 -4.68 -1.28
N ASN A 148 5.51 -5.67 -1.59
CA ASN A 148 6.48 -5.57 -2.68
C ASN A 148 5.78 -5.81 -4.01
N SER A 149 6.17 -5.05 -5.02
CA SER A 149 5.73 -5.27 -6.40
C SER A 149 6.94 -5.54 -7.27
N GLU A 150 6.85 -6.59 -8.06
CA GLU A 150 7.82 -6.89 -9.11
C GLU A 150 7.12 -6.87 -10.46
N TRP A 151 7.71 -6.18 -11.41
CA TRP A 151 7.18 -6.09 -12.77
C TRP A 151 8.24 -6.50 -13.78
N THR A 152 8.02 -7.65 -14.39
CA THR A 152 8.89 -8.22 -15.42
C THR A 152 8.25 -8.03 -16.79
N ARG A 153 9.02 -7.50 -17.74
CA ARG A 153 8.62 -7.34 -19.13
C ARG A 153 9.73 -7.88 -20.04
N SER A 154 9.32 -8.59 -21.10
CA SER A 154 10.23 -9.08 -22.11
C SER A 154 9.66 -8.75 -23.50
N ALA A 155 10.52 -8.27 -24.40
CA ALA A 155 10.16 -8.05 -25.78
C ALA A 155 10.06 -9.39 -26.54
N GLY A 156 9.29 -9.41 -27.61
CA GLY A 156 9.26 -10.52 -28.56
C GLY A 156 10.57 -10.70 -29.30
N ALA A 157 10.71 -11.80 -30.01
CA ALA A 157 11.92 -12.15 -30.75
C ALA A 157 12.35 -11.05 -31.74
N GLY A 158 13.61 -10.65 -31.67
CA GLY A 158 14.16 -9.60 -32.54
C GLY A 158 13.76 -8.16 -32.17
N ARG A 159 13.17 -7.96 -31.01
CA ARG A 159 12.75 -6.65 -30.50
C ARG A 159 13.40 -6.34 -29.14
N GLU A 160 13.44 -5.08 -28.77
CA GLU A 160 13.99 -4.62 -27.49
C GLU A 160 12.88 -4.04 -26.60
N SER A 161 12.96 -4.30 -25.30
CA SER A 161 12.09 -3.65 -24.33
C SER A 161 12.50 -2.19 -24.17
N GLN A 162 11.53 -1.29 -24.25
CA GLN A 162 11.74 0.13 -24.02
C GLN A 162 11.13 0.54 -22.69
N PRO A 163 11.75 1.52 -21.97
CA PRO A 163 11.17 2.09 -20.77
C PRO A 163 9.75 2.63 -21.04
N ALA A 164 8.82 2.37 -20.13
CA ALA A 164 7.43 2.83 -20.26
C ALA A 164 7.24 4.30 -19.86
N SER A 165 8.23 4.91 -19.21
CA SER A 165 8.19 6.29 -18.76
C SER A 165 9.60 6.89 -18.63
N ASP A 166 9.70 8.23 -18.57
CA ASP A 166 10.96 8.91 -18.31
C ASP A 166 11.55 8.55 -16.93
N ALA A 167 10.70 8.29 -15.95
CA ALA A 167 11.15 7.85 -14.63
C ALA A 167 11.79 6.46 -14.70
N GLU A 168 11.24 5.54 -15.48
CA GLU A 168 11.82 4.22 -15.70
C GLU A 168 13.11 4.32 -16.51
N LYS A 169 13.15 5.18 -17.55
CA LYS A 169 14.36 5.43 -18.35
C LYS A 169 15.53 5.94 -17.51
N ALA A 170 15.25 6.67 -16.44
CA ALA A 170 16.30 7.19 -15.54
C ALA A 170 16.92 6.11 -14.63
N LEU A 171 16.37 4.89 -14.61
CA LEU A 171 16.87 3.76 -13.83
C LEU A 171 17.78 2.83 -14.64
N PHE A 172 17.87 3.01 -15.95
CA PHE A 172 18.72 2.28 -16.90
C PHE A 172 19.73 3.21 -17.57
#